data_341a1e23eb1e97ffe4ada1d444e3881e
#
_entry.id   341a1e23eb1e97ffe4ada1d444e3881e
#
_cell.length_a   1.000
_cell.length_b   1.000
_cell.length_c   1.000
_cell.angle_alpha   90.00
_cell.angle_beta   90.00
_cell.angle_gamma   90.00
#
_symmetry.space_group_name_H-M   'P 1'
#
loop_
_entity.id
_entity.type
_entity.pdbx_description
1 polymer ?
#
loop_
_entity_poly.entity_id
_entity_poly.type
_entity_poly.pdbx_seq_one_letter_code
_entity_poly.pdbx_strand_id
1 'polypeptide(L)'
;MMSKRTKVLAAAMATMMMASVFVGCAGDDNNGGSSSNGGSSSTEYADKLVVWDHLTEDEHNALDPIIQQWGKDNGVEITFQNDQNDMQGYMDAAKSSSGPALYFGIAADNLGTGQKAGYLEEVPDGIIDESKLTESCLSAGKWDGKYYAVPIAQECVALFYNTDKCPEVPATMEDLVKKAKDDKLGFEYDITNFYHSYTMLSAQGGYVFKSTDDGLDTSDIGLGNEGAIKGLTFLKSLVDDGLMTADISPDKARDDFKAGNTAFYISGPWDVATMKEAGVNFKVAPIPTINGKNPKPFLGVQAAFVNSQAGDKEKTTAWALLKYLTSNDEVANILLEKGNRMPVSKSVIESDSFKSNEIMAGFVEQAEFATPTPNVKEVSYMWDPGANGIKAVLQGKSTPEEAAAKIVQDMKDQM
;
A
#
# COMPACT_ATOMS: atom_id res chain seq x y z
N MET A 1 -57.90 17.30 17.27
CA MET A 1 -58.87 16.32 16.74
C MET A 1 -58.05 15.04 16.49
N MET A 2 -57.95 14.09 17.41
CA MET A 2 -58.77 12.89 17.68
C MET A 2 -59.17 12.21 16.38
N SER A 3 -58.92 10.89 16.11
CA SER A 3 -59.16 9.68 16.90
C SER A 3 -58.50 8.49 16.20
N LYS A 4 -57.81 7.58 16.90
CA LYS A 4 -58.22 6.27 17.45
C LYS A 4 -58.80 5.25 16.44
N ARG A 5 -58.20 4.07 16.30
CA ARG A 5 -58.44 2.76 16.98
C ARG A 5 -57.71 1.63 16.21
N THR A 6 -56.74 0.90 16.77
CA THR A 6 -56.80 -0.32 17.60
C THR A 6 -57.59 -1.50 17.05
N LYS A 7 -56.96 -2.66 16.91
CA LYS A 7 -57.25 -4.03 17.37
C LYS A 7 -56.36 -5.05 16.60
N VAL A 8 -55.38 -5.74 17.17
CA VAL A 8 -55.35 -6.89 18.09
C VAL A 8 -56.14 -8.12 17.60
N LEU A 9 -55.44 -9.22 17.36
CA LEU A 9 -55.70 -10.63 17.64
C LEU A 9 -54.45 -11.43 17.21
N ALA A 10 -53.66 -12.03 18.00
CA ALA A 10 -53.61 -13.05 19.05
C ALA A 10 -53.85 -14.48 18.51
N ALA A 11 -52.81 -15.30 18.68
CA ALA A 11 -52.73 -16.69 19.12
C ALA A 11 -53.03 -17.83 18.15
N ALA A 12 -52.10 -18.77 17.97
CA ALA A 12 -52.20 -20.06 18.62
C ALA A 12 -50.94 -20.92 18.44
N MET A 13 -50.50 -21.48 19.54
CA MET A 13 -49.48 -22.53 19.73
C MET A 13 -49.85 -23.83 19.03
N ALA A 14 -48.84 -24.58 18.63
CA ALA A 14 -48.91 -26.05 18.67
C ALA A 14 -47.52 -26.63 18.94
N THR A 15 -47.32 -27.04 20.14
CA THR A 15 -46.28 -27.89 20.68
C THR A 15 -46.50 -29.32 20.19
N MET A 16 -45.48 -30.00 19.66
CA MET A 16 -45.42 -31.46 19.64
C MET A 16 -44.04 -31.93 20.11
N MET A 17 -44.04 -32.39 21.36
CA MET A 17 -43.07 -33.33 21.91
C MET A 17 -43.33 -34.71 21.31
N MET A 18 -42.25 -35.39 20.90
CA MET A 18 -42.23 -36.86 20.87
C MET A 18 -40.95 -37.32 21.52
N ALA A 19 -41.17 -37.94 22.67
CA ALA A 19 -40.20 -38.78 23.36
C ALA A 19 -40.20 -40.19 22.74
N SER A 20 -39.05 -40.80 22.56
CA SER A 20 -38.91 -42.26 22.41
C SER A 20 -37.66 -42.75 23.10
N VAL A 21 -37.92 -43.33 24.13
CA VAL A 21 -37.61 -44.54 24.90
C VAL A 21 -36.33 -45.28 24.51
N PHE A 22 -35.44 -45.38 25.51
CA PHE A 22 -34.36 -46.33 25.60
C PHE A 22 -34.84 -47.76 25.69
N VAL A 23 -34.25 -48.69 24.90
CA VAL A 23 -34.14 -50.10 25.24
C VAL A 23 -32.68 -50.52 25.00
N GLY A 24 -32.04 -50.92 26.05
CA GLY A 24 -30.74 -51.58 25.99
C GLY A 24 -30.89 -53.08 25.85
N CYS A 25 -29.97 -53.73 25.17
CA CYS A 25 -29.60 -55.13 25.42
C CYS A 25 -28.14 -55.32 25.06
N ALA A 26 -27.43 -55.93 26.01
CA ALA A 26 -26.06 -56.38 25.93
C ALA A 26 -25.91 -57.61 25.04
N GLY A 27 -24.79 -57.78 24.39
CA GLY A 27 -24.31 -58.97 23.71
C GLY A 27 -22.95 -58.76 23.09
N ASP A 28 -21.95 -59.46 23.65
CA ASP A 28 -20.58 -59.61 23.19
C ASP A 28 -20.49 -60.11 21.74
N ASP A 29 -19.55 -59.59 20.95
CA ASP A 29 -18.39 -60.30 20.37
C ASP A 29 -17.67 -59.51 19.28
N ASN A 30 -16.36 -59.50 19.42
CA ASN A 30 -15.25 -59.18 18.50
C ASN A 30 -15.55 -59.11 16.99
N ASN A 31 -15.26 -57.95 16.34
CA ASN A 31 -14.31 -57.94 15.21
C ASN A 31 -13.92 -56.52 14.81
N GLY A 32 -12.60 -56.28 14.54
CA GLY A 32 -12.02 -54.99 14.25
C GLY A 32 -12.53 -54.38 12.96
N GLY A 33 -12.95 -53.10 13.05
CA GLY A 33 -13.21 -52.21 11.95
C GLY A 33 -12.86 -50.81 12.35
N SER A 34 -11.72 -50.35 11.92
CA SER A 34 -11.22 -48.97 12.11
C SER A 34 -12.19 -48.02 11.40
N SER A 35 -13.16 -47.49 12.12
CA SER A 35 -13.93 -46.33 11.66
C SER A 35 -13.12 -45.09 11.93
N SER A 36 -12.47 -44.59 10.89
CA SER A 36 -11.94 -43.23 10.85
C SER A 36 -13.12 -42.26 10.99
N ASN A 37 -13.34 -41.84 12.23
CA ASN A 37 -14.18 -40.70 12.53
C ASN A 37 -13.49 -39.47 11.94
N GLY A 38 -13.86 -39.06 10.76
CA GLY A 38 -13.52 -37.78 10.18
C GLY A 38 -14.17 -36.68 11.03
N GLY A 39 -13.54 -36.36 12.13
CA GLY A 39 -13.86 -35.15 12.88
C GLY A 39 -13.53 -33.96 11.99
N SER A 40 -14.53 -33.37 11.38
CA SER A 40 -14.46 -32.01 10.89
C SER A 40 -14.16 -31.15 12.11
N SER A 41 -12.89 -30.79 12.32
CA SER A 41 -12.54 -29.77 13.30
C SER A 41 -13.11 -28.46 12.77
N SER A 42 -14.27 -28.06 13.29
CA SER A 42 -14.75 -26.70 13.09
C SER A 42 -13.68 -25.75 13.63
N THR A 43 -13.05 -24.97 12.77
CA THR A 43 -12.13 -23.91 13.18
C THR A 43 -12.90 -22.99 14.10
N GLU A 44 -12.48 -22.89 15.38
CA GLU A 44 -13.16 -22.06 16.36
C GLU A 44 -12.59 -20.64 16.24
N TYR A 45 -13.40 -19.69 15.76
CA TYR A 45 -13.05 -18.29 15.67
C TYR A 45 -13.18 -17.57 17.02
N ALA A 46 -12.55 -16.41 17.15
CA ALA A 46 -12.77 -15.51 18.26
C ALA A 46 -14.16 -14.86 18.17
N ASP A 47 -14.80 -14.58 19.31
CA ASP A 47 -16.10 -13.87 19.35
C ASP A 47 -15.98 -12.44 18.82
N LYS A 48 -14.80 -11.83 18.98
CA LYS A 48 -14.50 -10.45 18.59
C LYS A 48 -13.16 -10.35 17.89
N LEU A 49 -13.06 -9.42 16.94
CA LEU A 49 -11.82 -9.11 16.23
C LEU A 49 -11.70 -7.59 16.03
N VAL A 50 -10.55 -7.03 16.35
CA VAL A 50 -10.19 -5.66 16.03
C VAL A 50 -9.31 -5.66 14.77
N VAL A 51 -9.76 -4.92 13.77
CA VAL A 51 -9.09 -4.76 12.47
C VAL A 51 -8.82 -3.28 12.26
N TRP A 52 -7.59 -2.93 11.99
CA TRP A 52 -7.22 -1.59 11.55
C TRP A 52 -6.86 -1.59 10.08
N ASP A 53 -7.10 -0.47 9.40
CA ASP A 53 -6.60 -0.22 8.06
C ASP A 53 -5.91 1.15 7.97
N HIS A 54 -5.01 1.28 6.98
CA HIS A 54 -4.30 2.51 6.62
C HIS A 54 -4.64 2.91 5.18
N LEU A 55 -5.92 2.86 4.85
CA LEU A 55 -6.46 3.17 3.54
C LEU A 55 -7.05 4.57 3.51
N THR A 56 -7.47 5.04 2.35
CA THR A 56 -8.27 6.25 2.25
C THR A 56 -9.66 6.03 2.88
N GLU A 57 -10.33 7.12 3.27
CA GLU A 57 -11.68 7.03 3.84
C GLU A 57 -12.68 6.36 2.89
N ASP A 58 -12.55 6.61 1.58
CA ASP A 58 -13.41 6.00 0.55
C ASP A 58 -13.18 4.49 0.43
N GLU A 59 -11.92 4.02 0.52
CA GLU A 59 -11.60 2.61 0.55
C GLU A 59 -12.15 1.94 1.80
N HIS A 60 -11.90 2.54 2.98
CA HIS A 60 -12.41 2.06 4.26
C HIS A 60 -13.93 1.89 4.24
N ASN A 61 -14.65 2.96 3.87
CA ASN A 61 -16.12 2.95 3.82
C ASN A 61 -16.69 1.92 2.84
N ALA A 62 -15.98 1.65 1.74
CA ALA A 62 -16.40 0.65 0.76
C ALA A 62 -16.10 -0.80 1.22
N LEU A 63 -15.05 -1.02 2.01
CA LEU A 63 -14.67 -2.33 2.56
C LEU A 63 -15.48 -2.73 3.79
N ASP A 64 -15.93 -1.76 4.61
CA ASP A 64 -16.64 -2.03 5.87
C ASP A 64 -17.84 -2.97 5.70
N PRO A 65 -18.77 -2.79 4.73
CA PRO A 65 -19.87 -3.72 4.55
C PRO A 65 -19.45 -5.16 4.29
N ILE A 66 -18.36 -5.36 3.54
CA ILE A 66 -17.82 -6.70 3.19
C ILE A 66 -17.26 -7.37 4.45
N ILE A 67 -16.47 -6.61 5.22
CA ILE A 67 -15.85 -7.08 6.47
C ILE A 67 -16.92 -7.41 7.50
N GLN A 68 -17.93 -6.53 7.68
CA GLN A 68 -19.03 -6.77 8.61
C GLN A 68 -19.90 -7.96 8.19
N GLN A 69 -20.10 -8.17 6.89
CA GLN A 69 -20.87 -9.33 6.40
C GLN A 69 -20.10 -10.63 6.68
N TRP A 70 -18.79 -10.67 6.43
CA TRP A 70 -17.96 -11.82 6.77
C TRP A 70 -18.01 -12.13 8.28
N GLY A 71 -17.97 -11.09 9.13
CA GLY A 71 -18.10 -11.24 10.57
C GLY A 71 -19.41 -11.90 10.98
N LYS A 72 -20.55 -11.43 10.41
CA LYS A 72 -21.88 -11.99 10.66
C LYS A 72 -21.99 -13.46 10.23
N ASP A 73 -21.44 -13.78 9.05
CA ASP A 73 -21.51 -15.12 8.49
C ASP A 73 -20.68 -16.14 9.30
N ASN A 74 -19.64 -15.66 10.01
CA ASN A 74 -18.74 -16.47 10.82
C ASN A 74 -18.95 -16.33 12.34
N GLY A 75 -19.94 -15.53 12.77
CA GLY A 75 -20.26 -15.34 14.18
C GLY A 75 -19.24 -14.49 14.95
N VAL A 76 -18.53 -13.60 14.25
CA VAL A 76 -17.48 -12.72 14.79
C VAL A 76 -17.95 -11.28 14.82
N GLU A 77 -17.90 -10.62 15.97
CA GLU A 77 -18.09 -9.16 16.10
C GLU A 77 -16.82 -8.44 15.66
N ILE A 78 -16.83 -7.71 14.52
CA ILE A 78 -15.64 -7.02 14.01
C ILE A 78 -15.73 -5.53 14.33
N THR A 79 -14.67 -5.01 14.98
CA THR A 79 -14.40 -3.57 15.06
C THR A 79 -13.43 -3.21 13.94
N PHE A 80 -13.93 -2.53 12.90
CA PHE A 80 -13.11 -2.08 11.78
C PHE A 80 -12.84 -0.59 11.90
N GLN A 81 -11.57 -0.19 11.88
CA GLN A 81 -11.13 1.16 12.24
C GLN A 81 -10.09 1.69 11.26
N ASN A 82 -10.36 2.86 10.66
CA ASN A 82 -9.35 3.55 9.86
C ASN A 82 -8.32 4.21 10.81
N ASP A 83 -7.06 3.86 10.64
CA ASP A 83 -5.93 4.37 11.40
C ASP A 83 -4.92 5.02 10.47
N GLN A 84 -4.59 6.28 10.74
CA GLN A 84 -3.64 7.06 9.95
C GLN A 84 -2.28 7.21 10.66
N ASN A 85 -2.04 6.45 11.74
CA ASN A 85 -0.74 6.41 12.38
C ASN A 85 0.26 5.57 11.58
N ASP A 86 1.52 5.76 11.89
CA ASP A 86 2.62 4.97 11.33
C ASP A 86 2.76 3.60 12.04
N MET A 87 3.77 2.83 11.64
CA MET A 87 4.09 1.54 12.27
C MET A 87 4.34 1.67 13.78
N GLN A 88 4.87 2.79 14.26
CA GLN A 88 5.09 3.00 15.70
C GLN A 88 3.76 3.12 16.44
N GLY A 89 2.81 3.87 15.90
CA GLY A 89 1.45 3.98 16.46
C GLY A 89 0.74 2.63 16.51
N TYR A 90 0.87 1.82 15.45
CA TYR A 90 0.39 0.43 15.46
C TYR A 90 1.04 -0.39 16.59
N MET A 91 2.38 -0.41 16.66
CA MET A 91 3.09 -1.20 17.68
C MET A 91 2.72 -0.80 19.10
N ASP A 92 2.43 0.47 19.36
CA ASP A 92 2.00 0.93 20.67
C ASP A 92 0.58 0.44 21.00
N ALA A 93 -0.32 0.41 20.05
CA ALA A 93 -1.66 -0.15 20.21
C ALA A 93 -1.64 -1.69 20.32
N ALA A 94 -0.81 -2.35 19.53
CA ALA A 94 -0.70 -3.81 19.45
C ALA A 94 -0.26 -4.50 20.77
N LYS A 95 0.32 -3.74 21.70
CA LYS A 95 0.66 -4.19 23.07
C LYS A 95 -0.57 -4.43 23.93
N SER A 96 -1.69 -3.81 23.59
CA SER A 96 -2.92 -3.89 24.35
C SER A 96 -3.77 -5.09 23.91
N SER A 97 -4.45 -5.73 24.86
CA SER A 97 -5.45 -6.77 24.56
C SER A 97 -6.66 -6.25 23.76
N SER A 98 -6.81 -4.94 23.61
CA SER A 98 -7.79 -4.29 22.75
C SER A 98 -7.18 -3.71 21.48
N GLY A 99 -5.91 -3.99 21.22
CA GLY A 99 -5.22 -3.58 20.00
C GLY A 99 -5.64 -4.39 18.77
N PRO A 100 -5.25 -3.96 17.57
CA PRO A 100 -5.61 -4.65 16.34
C PRO A 100 -4.95 -6.03 16.25
N ALA A 101 -5.75 -7.03 15.89
CA ALA A 101 -5.24 -8.36 15.55
C ALA A 101 -4.85 -8.44 14.06
N LEU A 102 -5.49 -7.65 13.21
CA LEU A 102 -5.21 -7.52 11.77
C LEU A 102 -4.99 -6.05 11.41
N TYR A 103 -3.93 -5.77 10.67
CA TYR A 103 -3.68 -4.47 10.05
C TYR A 103 -3.70 -4.61 8.53
N PHE A 104 -4.49 -3.78 7.85
CA PHE A 104 -4.75 -3.89 6.41
C PHE A 104 -4.37 -2.60 5.70
N GLY A 105 -3.38 -2.66 4.79
CA GLY A 105 -3.08 -1.56 3.88
C GLY A 105 -1.92 -0.65 4.27
N ILE A 106 -0.97 -1.11 5.08
CA ILE A 106 0.26 -0.33 5.34
C ILE A 106 1.34 -0.62 4.29
N ALA A 107 2.21 0.35 4.04
CA ALA A 107 3.33 0.18 3.14
C ALA A 107 4.34 -0.87 3.67
N ALA A 108 4.74 -1.81 2.82
CA ALA A 108 5.54 -2.99 3.18
C ALA A 108 6.97 -2.66 3.64
N ASP A 109 7.52 -1.47 3.33
CA ASP A 109 8.81 -0.99 3.84
C ASP A 109 8.83 -0.83 5.38
N ASN A 110 7.65 -0.76 6.00
CA ASN A 110 7.50 -0.75 7.46
C ASN A 110 7.67 -2.13 8.12
N LEU A 111 7.61 -3.23 7.33
CA LEU A 111 7.65 -4.60 7.87
C LEU A 111 8.90 -4.88 8.70
N GLY A 112 10.05 -4.40 8.23
CA GLY A 112 11.33 -4.59 8.93
C GLY A 112 11.30 -4.07 10.37
N THR A 113 10.67 -2.93 10.61
CA THR A 113 10.50 -2.34 11.95
C THR A 113 9.59 -3.20 12.82
N GLY A 114 8.42 -3.59 12.30
CA GLY A 114 7.45 -4.40 13.03
C GLY A 114 7.95 -5.80 13.33
N GLN A 115 8.63 -6.45 12.36
CA GLN A 115 9.20 -7.79 12.53
C GLN A 115 10.32 -7.80 13.58
N LYS A 116 11.27 -6.86 13.49
CA LYS A 116 12.35 -6.73 14.48
C LYS A 116 11.83 -6.48 15.89
N ALA A 117 10.74 -5.75 16.02
CA ALA A 117 10.08 -5.50 17.30
C ALA A 117 9.22 -6.68 17.78
N GLY A 118 9.02 -7.73 16.96
CA GLY A 118 8.28 -8.92 17.29
C GLY A 118 6.75 -8.77 17.28
N TYR A 119 6.23 -7.87 16.44
CA TYR A 119 4.78 -7.61 16.33
C TYR A 119 4.13 -8.21 15.08
N LEU A 120 4.90 -8.86 14.22
CA LEU A 120 4.36 -9.50 13.00
C LEU A 120 4.36 -11.02 13.19
N GLU A 121 3.21 -11.65 12.95
CA GLU A 121 3.08 -13.11 12.91
C GLU A 121 3.57 -13.65 11.57
N GLU A 122 4.26 -14.79 11.55
CA GLU A 122 4.62 -15.47 10.30
C GLU A 122 3.34 -15.93 9.57
N VAL A 123 3.26 -15.66 8.26
CA VAL A 123 2.08 -16.03 7.45
C VAL A 123 1.99 -17.55 7.34
N PRO A 124 0.88 -18.17 7.78
CA PRO A 124 0.71 -19.61 7.66
C PRO A 124 0.65 -20.10 6.22
N ASP A 125 1.05 -21.35 6.01
CA ASP A 125 0.92 -22.02 4.72
C ASP A 125 -0.51 -21.96 4.17
N GLY A 126 -0.64 -21.66 2.87
CA GLY A 126 -1.93 -21.64 2.18
C GLY A 126 -2.76 -20.35 2.38
N ILE A 127 -2.21 -19.33 3.05
CA ILE A 127 -2.79 -17.97 3.05
C ILE A 127 -2.46 -17.26 1.74
N ILE A 128 -1.20 -17.30 1.31
CA ILE A 128 -0.75 -16.71 0.04
C ILE A 128 -0.77 -17.76 -1.06
N ASP A 129 -1.46 -17.49 -2.17
CA ASP A 129 -1.33 -18.23 -3.41
C ASP A 129 -0.37 -17.46 -4.35
N GLU A 130 0.92 -17.81 -4.29
CA GLU A 130 1.97 -17.13 -5.08
C GLU A 130 1.68 -17.16 -6.58
N SER A 131 0.95 -18.18 -7.08
CA SER A 131 0.64 -18.30 -8.50
C SER A 131 -0.28 -17.19 -9.01
N LYS A 132 -1.08 -16.59 -8.11
CA LYS A 132 -2.06 -15.54 -8.42
C LYS A 132 -1.52 -14.13 -8.29
N LEU A 133 -0.36 -13.95 -7.66
CA LEU A 133 0.22 -12.64 -7.40
C LEU A 133 1.39 -12.34 -8.34
N THR A 134 1.69 -11.06 -8.54
CA THR A 134 2.88 -10.64 -9.29
C THR A 134 4.15 -10.89 -8.47
N GLU A 135 5.24 -11.26 -9.13
CA GLU A 135 6.51 -11.58 -8.45
C GLU A 135 7.09 -10.36 -7.70
N SER A 136 6.93 -9.17 -8.28
CA SER A 136 7.38 -7.91 -7.67
C SER A 136 6.75 -7.64 -6.29
N CYS A 137 5.50 -8.09 -6.07
CA CYS A 137 4.81 -7.92 -4.80
C CYS A 137 5.19 -8.96 -3.76
N LEU A 138 5.46 -10.19 -4.20
CA LEU A 138 5.74 -11.30 -3.29
C LEU A 138 6.98 -11.04 -2.44
N SER A 139 8.03 -10.46 -3.04
CA SER A 139 9.25 -10.12 -2.32
C SER A 139 9.03 -9.10 -1.19
N ALA A 140 8.09 -8.17 -1.36
CA ALA A 140 7.79 -7.13 -0.39
C ALA A 140 7.17 -7.67 0.92
N GLY A 141 6.48 -8.83 0.87
CA GLY A 141 5.92 -9.49 2.06
C GLY A 141 6.91 -10.37 2.84
N LYS A 142 8.14 -10.55 2.30
CA LYS A 142 9.14 -11.47 2.87
C LYS A 142 10.17 -10.75 3.72
N TRP A 143 10.59 -11.41 4.81
CA TRP A 143 11.69 -11.06 5.68
C TRP A 143 12.47 -12.34 6.06
N ASP A 144 13.78 -12.34 5.84
CA ASP A 144 14.62 -13.55 6.06
C ASP A 144 14.04 -14.82 5.42
N GLY A 145 13.52 -14.69 4.18
CA GLY A 145 12.96 -15.79 3.41
C GLY A 145 11.55 -16.27 3.82
N LYS A 146 10.94 -15.68 4.84
CA LYS A 146 9.60 -16.00 5.33
C LYS A 146 8.62 -14.87 5.08
N TYR A 147 7.34 -15.19 4.86
CA TYR A 147 6.30 -14.18 4.75
C TYR A 147 5.83 -13.72 6.14
N TYR A 148 5.76 -12.40 6.32
CA TYR A 148 5.17 -11.73 7.48
C TYR A 148 4.02 -10.79 7.11
N ALA A 149 3.78 -10.60 5.83
CA ALA A 149 2.64 -9.86 5.34
C ALA A 149 2.16 -10.39 3.99
N VAL A 150 0.88 -10.15 3.71
CA VAL A 150 0.22 -10.47 2.44
C VAL A 150 0.12 -9.20 1.61
N PRO A 151 0.70 -9.14 0.40
CA PRO A 151 0.54 -8.02 -0.51
C PRO A 151 -0.92 -7.85 -0.92
N ILE A 152 -1.42 -6.60 -0.94
CA ILE A 152 -2.82 -6.29 -1.31
C ILE A 152 -2.94 -5.33 -2.48
N ALA A 153 -1.96 -4.44 -2.66
CA ALA A 153 -1.94 -3.46 -3.75
C ALA A 153 -0.51 -2.99 -4.02
N GLN A 154 -0.30 -2.33 -5.16
CA GLN A 154 0.95 -1.67 -5.53
C GLN A 154 0.72 -0.19 -5.82
N GLU A 155 1.78 0.60 -5.74
CA GLU A 155 1.77 2.01 -6.09
C GLU A 155 3.16 2.51 -6.46
N CYS A 156 3.21 3.50 -7.32
CA CYS A 156 4.41 4.31 -7.60
C CYS A 156 3.99 5.73 -7.97
N VAL A 157 4.91 6.67 -7.89
CA VAL A 157 4.66 8.00 -8.44
C VAL A 157 4.80 7.98 -9.96
N ALA A 158 3.98 8.81 -10.64
CA ALA A 158 4.01 9.01 -12.07
C ALA A 158 3.70 10.47 -12.40
N LEU A 159 3.74 10.85 -13.67
CA LEU A 159 3.44 12.20 -14.12
C LEU A 159 1.94 12.36 -14.38
N PHE A 160 1.29 13.22 -13.62
CA PHE A 160 -0.03 13.78 -13.94
C PHE A 160 0.14 14.97 -14.89
N TYR A 161 -0.65 15.04 -15.92
CA TYR A 161 -0.64 16.20 -16.81
C TYR A 161 -2.05 16.67 -17.17
N ASN A 162 -2.23 17.98 -17.16
CA ASN A 162 -3.50 18.62 -17.49
C ASN A 162 -3.66 18.66 -19.01
N THR A 163 -4.63 17.90 -19.54
CA THR A 163 -4.84 17.75 -20.99
C THR A 163 -5.40 18.99 -21.68
N ASP A 164 -6.06 19.90 -20.93
CA ASP A 164 -6.52 21.18 -21.47
C ASP A 164 -5.36 22.14 -21.72
N LYS A 165 -4.26 22.00 -20.98
CA LYS A 165 -3.07 22.85 -21.08
C LYS A 165 -1.98 22.24 -21.95
N CYS A 166 -1.81 20.93 -21.86
CA CYS A 166 -0.80 20.18 -22.58
C CYS A 166 -1.39 18.82 -22.98
N PRO A 167 -1.90 18.66 -24.22
CA PRO A 167 -2.56 17.43 -24.66
C PRO A 167 -1.61 16.24 -24.79
N GLU A 168 -0.30 16.48 -24.97
CA GLU A 168 0.73 15.46 -25.14
C GLU A 168 1.94 15.75 -24.25
N VAL A 169 2.40 14.74 -23.53
CA VAL A 169 3.59 14.83 -22.65
C VAL A 169 4.85 14.87 -23.51
N PRO A 170 5.80 15.83 -23.28
CA PRO A 170 7.11 15.79 -23.90
C PRO A 170 7.87 14.49 -23.59
N ALA A 171 8.64 13.99 -24.54
CA ALA A 171 9.35 12.71 -24.43
C ALA A 171 10.51 12.75 -23.40
N THR A 172 11.06 13.94 -23.13
CA THR A 172 12.17 14.14 -22.19
C THR A 172 11.79 15.15 -21.12
N MET A 173 12.39 15.01 -19.94
CA MET A 173 12.22 15.99 -18.86
C MET A 173 12.82 17.35 -19.23
N GLU A 174 13.87 17.36 -20.02
CA GLU A 174 14.46 18.58 -20.54
C GLU A 174 13.46 19.39 -21.40
N ASP A 175 12.73 18.70 -22.29
CA ASP A 175 11.68 19.31 -23.11
C ASP A 175 10.47 19.70 -22.26
N LEU A 176 10.09 18.90 -21.26
CA LEU A 176 9.00 19.21 -20.33
C LEU A 176 9.32 20.48 -19.53
N VAL A 177 10.52 20.56 -18.94
CA VAL A 177 10.99 21.74 -18.19
C VAL A 177 11.02 22.96 -19.06
N LYS A 178 11.59 22.84 -20.28
CA LYS A 178 11.59 23.93 -21.26
C LYS A 178 10.19 24.40 -21.59
N LYS A 179 9.27 23.48 -21.91
CA LYS A 179 7.87 23.79 -22.24
C LYS A 179 7.14 24.41 -21.06
N ALA A 180 7.32 23.87 -19.85
CA ALA A 180 6.72 24.41 -18.63
C ALA A 180 7.10 25.87 -18.38
N LYS A 181 8.35 26.23 -18.68
CA LYS A 181 8.86 27.63 -18.57
C LYS A 181 8.35 28.52 -19.70
N ASP A 182 8.61 28.13 -20.95
CA ASP A 182 8.36 28.97 -22.14
C ASP A 182 6.86 29.27 -22.30
N ASP A 183 6.01 28.27 -22.09
CA ASP A 183 4.56 28.38 -22.22
C ASP A 183 3.88 28.77 -20.88
N LYS A 184 4.64 28.95 -19.80
CA LYS A 184 4.15 29.27 -18.45
C LYS A 184 3.13 28.25 -17.94
N LEU A 185 3.38 26.98 -18.19
CA LEU A 185 2.49 25.90 -17.81
C LEU A 185 2.71 25.41 -16.37
N GLY A 186 3.92 25.63 -15.81
CA GLY A 186 4.31 25.15 -14.49
C GLY A 186 4.55 23.64 -14.41
N PHE A 187 5.42 23.27 -13.48
CA PHE A 187 5.70 21.88 -13.08
C PHE A 187 6.00 21.88 -11.60
N GLU A 188 5.20 21.19 -10.82
CA GLU A 188 5.30 21.19 -9.36
C GLU A 188 5.11 19.78 -8.79
N TYR A 189 5.71 19.50 -7.64
CA TYR A 189 5.47 18.35 -6.79
C TYR A 189 6.16 18.56 -5.44
N ASP A 190 5.97 17.67 -4.47
CA ASP A 190 6.70 17.67 -3.20
C ASP A 190 8.17 17.29 -3.42
N ILE A 191 8.94 18.28 -3.92
CA ILE A 191 10.34 18.08 -4.34
C ILE A 191 11.28 17.76 -3.18
N THR A 192 10.88 18.08 -1.94
CA THR A 192 11.69 17.77 -0.75
C THR A 192 11.47 16.37 -0.23
N ASN A 193 10.41 15.71 -0.66
CA ASN A 193 10.09 14.34 -0.29
C ASN A 193 10.99 13.35 -1.04
N PHE A 194 11.74 12.56 -0.28
CA PHE A 194 12.69 11.61 -0.87
C PHE A 194 12.00 10.54 -1.73
N TYR A 195 10.80 10.07 -1.33
CA TYR A 195 10.04 9.09 -2.10
C TYR A 195 9.74 9.57 -3.53
N HIS A 196 9.34 10.85 -3.68
CA HIS A 196 9.08 11.44 -5.00
C HIS A 196 10.38 11.75 -5.76
N SER A 197 11.33 12.39 -5.09
CA SER A 197 12.54 12.93 -5.72
C SER A 197 13.63 11.89 -5.98
N TYR A 198 13.58 10.71 -5.32
CA TYR A 198 14.44 9.57 -5.65
C TYR A 198 14.35 9.20 -7.15
N THR A 199 13.19 9.40 -7.75
CA THR A 199 12.93 9.20 -9.17
C THR A 199 13.98 9.88 -10.07
N MET A 200 14.39 11.09 -9.71
CA MET A 200 15.41 11.87 -10.45
C MET A 200 16.83 11.35 -10.21
N LEU A 201 17.11 10.88 -9.00
CA LEU A 201 18.41 10.28 -8.65
C LEU A 201 18.57 8.92 -9.34
N SER A 202 17.55 8.08 -9.30
CA SER A 202 17.55 6.74 -9.88
C SER A 202 17.66 6.75 -11.39
N ALA A 203 17.03 7.72 -12.07
CA ALA A 203 17.16 7.94 -13.52
C ALA A 203 18.63 8.09 -13.95
N GLN A 204 19.44 8.73 -13.13
CA GLN A 204 20.85 8.98 -13.44
C GLN A 204 21.79 7.86 -12.98
N GLY A 205 21.27 6.83 -12.29
CA GLY A 205 22.05 5.69 -11.80
C GLY A 205 22.35 5.73 -10.30
N GLY A 206 21.68 6.62 -9.55
CA GLY A 206 21.62 6.53 -8.08
C GLY A 206 20.81 5.32 -7.65
N TYR A 207 21.18 4.66 -6.55
CA TYR A 207 20.43 3.59 -5.92
C TYR A 207 20.56 3.67 -4.41
N VAL A 208 19.61 3.09 -3.67
CA VAL A 208 19.70 3.06 -2.21
C VAL A 208 20.75 2.04 -1.80
N PHE A 209 20.50 0.76 -2.05
CA PHE A 209 21.40 -0.35 -1.79
C PHE A 209 21.67 -1.11 -3.08
N LYS A 210 22.87 -1.67 -3.19
CA LYS A 210 23.28 -2.41 -4.38
C LYS A 210 22.55 -3.76 -4.45
N SER A 211 21.88 -4.01 -5.58
CA SER A 211 21.31 -5.33 -5.85
C SER A 211 22.41 -6.32 -6.22
N THR A 212 22.37 -7.50 -5.62
CA THR A 212 23.26 -8.65 -5.88
C THR A 212 22.43 -9.91 -6.12
N ASP A 213 23.07 -11.00 -6.54
CA ASP A 213 22.39 -12.28 -6.73
C ASP A 213 21.84 -12.86 -5.40
N ASP A 214 22.42 -12.46 -4.26
CA ASP A 214 22.03 -12.90 -2.92
C ASP A 214 21.07 -11.93 -2.20
N GLY A 215 20.61 -10.85 -2.89
CA GLY A 215 19.74 -9.82 -2.32
C GLY A 215 20.35 -8.42 -2.37
N LEU A 216 20.12 -7.61 -1.33
CA LEU A 216 20.63 -6.24 -1.25
C LEU A 216 21.89 -6.15 -0.38
N ASP A 217 22.97 -5.61 -0.93
CA ASP A 217 24.17 -5.22 -0.17
C ASP A 217 23.95 -3.84 0.46
N THR A 218 23.57 -3.82 1.75
CA THR A 218 23.31 -2.57 2.49
C THR A 218 24.58 -1.77 2.81
N SER A 219 25.76 -2.34 2.62
CA SER A 219 27.03 -1.62 2.79
C SER A 219 27.40 -0.76 1.57
N ASP A 220 26.84 -1.07 0.39
CA ASP A 220 27.03 -0.31 -0.86
C ASP A 220 25.83 0.61 -1.11
N ILE A 221 25.97 1.86 -0.67
CA ILE A 221 24.93 2.90 -0.76
C ILE A 221 25.21 3.80 -1.97
N GLY A 222 24.41 3.66 -3.01
CA GLY A 222 24.58 4.40 -4.26
C GLY A 222 23.99 5.81 -4.27
N LEU A 223 23.48 6.30 -3.13
CA LEU A 223 23.04 7.71 -2.99
C LEU A 223 24.21 8.70 -2.93
N GLY A 224 25.43 8.21 -2.81
CA GLY A 224 26.66 9.00 -2.90
C GLY A 224 27.36 8.95 -4.26
N ASN A 225 26.86 8.18 -5.23
CA ASN A 225 27.54 8.00 -6.51
C ASN A 225 27.30 9.17 -7.49
N GLU A 226 28.04 9.16 -8.61
CA GLU A 226 27.91 10.20 -9.66
C GLU A 226 26.49 10.35 -10.19
N GLY A 227 25.71 9.25 -10.25
CA GLY A 227 24.32 9.27 -10.70
C GLY A 227 23.42 10.03 -9.73
N ALA A 228 23.55 9.78 -8.43
CA ALA A 228 22.80 10.51 -7.41
C ALA A 228 23.14 12.01 -7.40
N ILE A 229 24.45 12.35 -7.55
CA ILE A 229 24.90 13.75 -7.67
C ILE A 229 24.25 14.43 -8.88
N LYS A 230 24.20 13.78 -10.04
CA LYS A 230 23.51 14.31 -11.24
C LYS A 230 22.02 14.51 -10.99
N GLY A 231 21.37 13.58 -10.30
CA GLY A 231 19.96 13.72 -9.91
C GLY A 231 19.73 14.91 -8.98
N LEU A 232 20.54 15.08 -7.95
CA LEU A 232 20.49 16.26 -7.05
C LEU A 232 20.74 17.57 -7.81
N THR A 233 21.67 17.58 -8.78
CA THR A 233 21.93 18.73 -9.64
C THR A 233 20.69 19.07 -10.50
N PHE A 234 20.02 18.05 -11.04
CA PHE A 234 18.78 18.24 -11.79
C PHE A 234 17.67 18.82 -10.90
N LEU A 235 17.46 18.27 -9.70
CA LEU A 235 16.48 18.81 -8.75
C LEU A 235 16.75 20.29 -8.43
N LYS A 236 18.02 20.64 -8.21
CA LYS A 236 18.40 22.04 -7.96
C LYS A 236 18.05 22.93 -9.15
N SER A 237 18.28 22.47 -10.37
CA SER A 237 17.96 23.26 -11.58
C SER A 237 16.48 23.61 -11.68
N LEU A 238 15.57 22.76 -11.22
CA LEU A 238 14.12 23.02 -11.23
C LEU A 238 13.74 24.23 -10.35
N VAL A 239 14.47 24.40 -9.24
CA VAL A 239 14.29 25.54 -8.33
C VAL A 239 15.02 26.79 -8.88
N ASP A 240 16.26 26.63 -9.32
CA ASP A 240 17.05 27.74 -9.90
C ASP A 240 16.37 28.33 -11.17
N ASP A 241 15.68 27.50 -11.92
CA ASP A 241 14.90 27.86 -13.09
C ASP A 241 13.55 28.50 -12.75
N GLY A 242 13.17 28.52 -11.48
CA GLY A 242 11.94 29.16 -10.99
C GLY A 242 10.66 28.40 -11.31
N LEU A 243 10.74 27.08 -11.59
CA LEU A 243 9.56 26.24 -11.81
C LEU A 243 8.85 25.93 -10.49
N MET A 244 9.59 25.77 -9.41
CA MET A 244 9.05 25.57 -8.07
C MET A 244 9.96 26.19 -7.01
N THR A 245 9.47 26.29 -5.77
CA THR A 245 10.27 26.81 -4.65
C THR A 245 10.89 25.66 -3.86
N ALA A 246 12.02 25.95 -3.20
CA ALA A 246 12.75 24.96 -2.39
C ALA A 246 11.98 24.44 -1.17
N ASP A 247 10.85 25.05 -0.84
CA ASP A 247 10.01 24.78 0.32
C ASP A 247 8.54 24.56 -0.05
N ILE A 248 8.28 24.22 -1.33
CA ILE A 248 6.92 23.90 -1.79
C ILE A 248 6.34 22.76 -0.94
N SER A 249 5.15 22.99 -0.39
CA SER A 249 4.47 21.94 0.35
C SER A 249 3.72 20.99 -0.58
N PRO A 250 3.50 19.72 -0.18
CA PRO A 250 2.69 18.78 -0.96
C PRO A 250 1.28 19.30 -1.23
N ASP A 251 0.65 19.96 -0.24
CA ASP A 251 -0.68 20.55 -0.41
C ASP A 251 -0.70 21.66 -1.45
N LYS A 252 0.32 22.54 -1.45
CA LYS A 252 0.40 23.61 -2.44
C LYS A 252 0.55 23.06 -3.85
N ALA A 253 1.46 22.13 -4.08
CA ALA A 253 1.66 21.53 -5.41
C ALA A 253 0.38 20.84 -5.91
N ARG A 254 -0.30 20.10 -5.03
CA ARG A 254 -1.58 19.46 -5.32
C ARG A 254 -2.67 20.48 -5.66
N ASP A 255 -2.81 21.54 -4.84
CA ASP A 255 -3.84 22.56 -5.03
C ASP A 255 -3.59 23.40 -6.29
N ASP A 256 -2.34 23.67 -6.65
CA ASP A 256 -2.00 24.36 -7.90
C ASP A 256 -2.35 23.52 -9.13
N PHE A 257 -2.12 22.22 -9.10
CA PHE A 257 -2.56 21.33 -10.18
C PHE A 257 -4.09 21.25 -10.25
N LYS A 258 -4.79 21.11 -9.12
CA LYS A 258 -6.25 21.16 -9.04
C LYS A 258 -6.85 22.44 -9.61
N ALA A 259 -6.25 23.57 -9.27
CA ALA A 259 -6.70 24.88 -9.76
C ALA A 259 -6.31 25.14 -11.22
N GLY A 260 -5.54 24.24 -11.85
CA GLY A 260 -4.98 24.44 -13.17
C GLY A 260 -3.91 25.54 -13.23
N ASN A 261 -3.26 25.88 -12.12
CA ASN A 261 -2.13 26.81 -12.11
C ASN A 261 -0.87 26.16 -12.67
N THR A 262 -0.73 24.85 -12.50
CA THR A 262 0.34 24.05 -13.12
C THR A 262 -0.23 22.97 -14.03
N ALA A 263 0.47 22.65 -15.12
CA ALA A 263 0.07 21.63 -16.08
C ALA A 263 0.69 20.25 -15.79
N PHE A 264 1.79 20.21 -15.03
CA PHE A 264 2.52 18.99 -14.74
C PHE A 264 2.70 18.82 -13.23
N TYR A 265 2.43 17.59 -12.74
CA TYR A 265 2.47 17.25 -11.32
C TYR A 265 2.93 15.81 -11.15
N ILE A 266 3.91 15.57 -10.27
CA ILE A 266 4.31 14.20 -9.93
C ILE A 266 3.64 13.82 -8.61
N SER A 267 2.85 12.74 -8.65
CA SER A 267 2.23 12.14 -7.48
C SER A 267 1.88 10.68 -7.72
N GLY A 268 1.28 10.05 -6.73
CA GLY A 268 0.83 8.67 -6.80
C GLY A 268 -0.69 8.52 -6.97
N PRO A 269 -1.18 7.27 -6.98
CA PRO A 269 -2.59 6.95 -7.19
C PRO A 269 -3.54 7.60 -6.16
N TRP A 270 -3.04 7.91 -4.97
CA TRP A 270 -3.80 8.54 -3.87
C TRP A 270 -4.37 9.92 -4.22
N ASP A 271 -3.80 10.64 -5.20
CA ASP A 271 -4.32 11.95 -5.61
C ASP A 271 -5.33 11.88 -6.77
N VAL A 272 -5.54 10.70 -7.37
CA VAL A 272 -6.44 10.54 -8.54
C VAL A 272 -7.88 10.92 -8.20
N ALA A 273 -8.40 10.45 -7.06
CA ALA A 273 -9.75 10.78 -6.62
C ALA A 273 -9.92 12.30 -6.45
N THR A 274 -8.97 12.93 -5.75
CA THR A 274 -8.96 14.39 -5.52
C THR A 274 -8.98 15.19 -6.83
N MET A 275 -8.23 14.76 -7.86
CA MET A 275 -8.21 15.43 -9.15
C MET A 275 -9.52 15.23 -9.94
N LYS A 276 -10.10 14.03 -9.88
CA LYS A 276 -11.41 13.73 -10.48
C LYS A 276 -12.52 14.56 -9.84
N GLU A 277 -12.56 14.64 -8.52
CA GLU A 277 -13.55 15.44 -7.76
C GLU A 277 -13.45 16.94 -8.05
N ALA A 278 -12.22 17.42 -8.24
CA ALA A 278 -11.98 18.81 -8.63
C ALA A 278 -12.35 19.11 -10.12
N GLY A 279 -12.72 18.08 -10.89
CA GLY A 279 -13.08 18.22 -12.30
C GLY A 279 -11.92 18.59 -13.21
N VAL A 280 -10.68 18.23 -12.82
CA VAL A 280 -9.50 18.46 -13.66
C VAL A 280 -9.51 17.48 -14.82
N ASN A 281 -9.32 17.98 -16.05
CA ASN A 281 -9.07 17.14 -17.21
C ASN A 281 -7.60 16.73 -17.21
N PHE A 282 -7.31 15.51 -16.76
CA PHE A 282 -5.93 15.02 -16.65
C PHE A 282 -5.80 13.58 -17.13
N LYS A 283 -4.57 13.23 -17.46
CA LYS A 283 -4.10 11.86 -17.64
C LYS A 283 -2.85 11.63 -16.81
N VAL A 284 -2.47 10.36 -16.70
CA VAL A 284 -1.22 9.93 -16.09
C VAL A 284 -0.35 9.28 -17.14
N ALA A 285 0.95 9.54 -17.09
CA ALA A 285 1.94 8.98 -17.99
C ALA A 285 3.23 8.63 -17.20
N PRO A 286 4.11 7.81 -17.76
CA PRO A 286 5.46 7.67 -17.23
C PRO A 286 6.15 9.04 -17.16
N ILE A 287 6.96 9.25 -16.11
CA ILE A 287 7.81 10.43 -16.02
C ILE A 287 8.80 10.39 -17.19
N PRO A 288 8.90 11.47 -17.99
CA PRO A 288 9.75 11.49 -19.18
C PRO A 288 11.21 11.15 -18.87
N THR A 289 11.91 10.67 -19.89
CA THR A 289 13.33 10.30 -19.73
C THR A 289 14.20 11.50 -19.33
N ILE A 290 15.22 11.26 -18.55
CA ILE A 290 16.26 12.25 -18.18
C ILE A 290 17.58 11.78 -18.78
N ASN A 291 18.20 12.58 -19.65
CA ASN A 291 19.39 12.17 -20.40
C ASN A 291 19.22 10.82 -21.10
N GLY A 292 18.03 10.57 -21.67
CA GLY A 292 17.69 9.33 -22.38
C GLY A 292 17.50 8.09 -21.49
N LYS A 293 17.36 8.26 -20.17
CA LYS A 293 17.13 7.15 -19.23
C LYS A 293 15.77 7.30 -18.56
N ASN A 294 15.09 6.16 -18.37
CA ASN A 294 13.82 6.12 -17.67
C ASN A 294 14.00 6.38 -16.18
N PRO A 295 13.23 7.29 -15.61
CA PRO A 295 13.12 7.45 -14.16
C PRO A 295 12.58 6.17 -13.50
N LYS A 296 13.16 5.81 -12.35
CA LYS A 296 12.84 4.59 -11.62
C LYS A 296 12.33 4.94 -10.22
N PRO A 297 11.04 5.30 -10.09
CA PRO A 297 10.45 5.55 -8.78
C PRO A 297 10.50 4.29 -7.92
N PHE A 298 10.29 4.44 -6.62
CA PHE A 298 9.99 3.28 -5.79
C PHE A 298 8.68 2.65 -6.21
N LEU A 299 8.66 1.32 -6.29
CA LEU A 299 7.44 0.53 -6.31
C LEU A 299 7.08 0.19 -4.87
N GLY A 300 6.10 0.89 -4.34
CA GLY A 300 5.52 0.61 -3.04
C GLY A 300 4.56 -0.57 -3.13
N VAL A 301 4.51 -1.38 -2.09
CA VAL A 301 3.52 -2.46 -1.95
C VAL A 301 2.75 -2.20 -0.67
N GLN A 302 1.44 -2.09 -0.78
CA GLN A 302 0.56 -2.08 0.38
C GLN A 302 0.34 -3.53 0.83
N ALA A 303 0.47 -3.77 2.11
CA ALA A 303 0.43 -5.10 2.68
C ALA A 303 -0.49 -5.17 3.90
N ALA A 304 -0.92 -6.38 4.22
CA ALA A 304 -1.70 -6.68 5.41
C ALA A 304 -0.98 -7.73 6.25
N PHE A 305 -1.04 -7.63 7.57
CA PHE A 305 -0.37 -8.54 8.48
C PHE A 305 -1.16 -8.75 9.77
N VAL A 306 -0.85 -9.85 10.45
CA VAL A 306 -1.47 -10.25 11.73
C VAL A 306 -0.50 -9.96 12.87
N ASN A 307 -1.06 -9.44 13.97
CA ASN A 307 -0.35 -9.14 15.21
C ASN A 307 0.08 -10.44 15.92
N SER A 308 1.38 -10.63 16.09
CA SER A 308 1.92 -11.80 16.81
C SER A 308 1.53 -11.83 18.29
N GLN A 309 1.20 -10.68 18.88
CA GLN A 309 0.80 -10.55 20.28
C GLN A 309 -0.70 -10.81 20.51
N ALA A 310 -1.50 -10.96 19.44
CA ALA A 310 -2.91 -11.32 19.55
C ALA A 310 -3.10 -12.75 20.08
N GLY A 311 -4.25 -13.03 20.66
CA GLY A 311 -4.59 -14.37 21.15
C GLY A 311 -4.70 -15.39 19.99
N ASP A 312 -4.49 -16.68 20.25
CA ASP A 312 -4.47 -17.71 19.21
C ASP A 312 -5.76 -17.79 18.39
N LYS A 313 -6.94 -17.62 19.03
CA LYS A 313 -8.22 -17.55 18.33
C LYS A 313 -8.34 -16.28 17.48
N GLU A 314 -7.87 -15.14 17.98
CA GLU A 314 -7.85 -13.88 17.24
C GLU A 314 -6.94 -13.98 16.01
N LYS A 315 -5.73 -14.56 16.16
CA LYS A 315 -4.83 -14.81 15.02
C LYS A 315 -5.46 -15.73 13.99
N THR A 316 -6.08 -16.84 14.42
CA THR A 316 -6.79 -17.75 13.52
C THR A 316 -7.92 -17.05 12.76
N THR A 317 -8.69 -16.20 13.44
CA THR A 317 -9.79 -15.42 12.87
C THR A 317 -9.25 -14.36 11.90
N ALA A 318 -8.19 -13.65 12.29
CA ALA A 318 -7.53 -12.63 11.45
C ALA A 318 -6.98 -13.23 10.15
N TRP A 319 -6.34 -14.40 10.20
CA TRP A 319 -5.86 -15.09 9.00
C TRP A 319 -7.00 -15.57 8.10
N ALA A 320 -8.11 -16.04 8.67
CA ALA A 320 -9.28 -16.44 7.90
C ALA A 320 -9.93 -15.23 7.17
N LEU A 321 -10.09 -14.13 7.89
CA LEU A 321 -10.59 -12.88 7.29
C LEU A 321 -9.62 -12.36 6.21
N LEU A 322 -8.32 -12.31 6.49
CA LEU A 322 -7.33 -11.83 5.52
C LEU A 322 -7.32 -12.68 4.25
N LYS A 323 -7.37 -14.01 4.39
CA LYS A 323 -7.49 -14.91 3.24
C LYS A 323 -8.75 -14.64 2.42
N TYR A 324 -9.88 -14.39 3.08
CA TYR A 324 -11.13 -14.02 2.40
C TYR A 324 -10.97 -12.70 1.64
N LEU A 325 -10.44 -11.65 2.28
CA LEU A 325 -10.26 -10.34 1.67
C LEU A 325 -9.32 -10.39 0.46
N THR A 326 -8.20 -11.11 0.57
CA THR A 326 -7.21 -11.18 -0.51
C THR A 326 -7.56 -12.13 -1.65
N SER A 327 -8.55 -12.99 -1.46
CA SER A 327 -9.11 -13.87 -2.50
C SER A 327 -10.41 -13.37 -3.11
N ASN A 328 -10.93 -12.22 -2.65
CA ASN A 328 -12.19 -11.64 -3.11
C ASN A 328 -11.92 -10.56 -4.16
N ASP A 329 -12.32 -10.81 -5.40
CA ASP A 329 -12.16 -9.87 -6.51
C ASP A 329 -12.91 -8.54 -6.27
N GLU A 330 -14.00 -8.52 -5.48
CA GLU A 330 -14.71 -7.30 -5.10
C GLU A 330 -13.82 -6.38 -4.25
N VAL A 331 -13.06 -6.95 -3.29
CA VAL A 331 -12.07 -6.20 -2.49
C VAL A 331 -10.99 -5.62 -3.38
N ALA A 332 -10.44 -6.42 -4.30
CA ALA A 332 -9.42 -5.96 -5.25
C ALA A 332 -9.94 -4.84 -6.17
N ASN A 333 -11.20 -4.93 -6.61
CA ASN A 333 -11.85 -3.88 -7.40
C ASN A 333 -12.11 -2.61 -6.57
N ILE A 334 -12.44 -2.70 -5.28
CA ILE A 334 -12.56 -1.54 -4.40
C ILE A 334 -11.22 -0.81 -4.28
N LEU A 335 -10.11 -1.54 -4.03
CA LEU A 335 -8.78 -0.95 -3.97
C LEU A 335 -8.40 -0.27 -5.30
N LEU A 336 -8.79 -0.87 -6.44
CA LEU A 336 -8.58 -0.27 -7.76
C LEU A 336 -9.46 0.96 -7.99
N GLU A 337 -10.77 0.89 -7.73
CA GLU A 337 -11.72 1.93 -8.13
C GLU A 337 -11.79 3.11 -7.14
N LYS A 338 -11.63 2.83 -5.84
CA LYS A 338 -11.67 3.83 -4.76
C LYS A 338 -10.28 4.35 -4.41
N GLY A 339 -9.31 3.45 -4.25
CA GLY A 339 -7.94 3.78 -3.93
C GLY A 339 -7.08 4.13 -5.15
N ASN A 340 -7.57 3.82 -6.35
CA ASN A 340 -6.79 3.89 -7.59
C ASN A 340 -5.46 3.12 -7.50
N ARG A 341 -5.42 2.05 -6.69
CA ARG A 341 -4.23 1.26 -6.47
C ARG A 341 -4.03 0.24 -7.59
N MET A 342 -2.79 0.02 -7.99
CA MET A 342 -2.49 -1.07 -8.93
C MET A 342 -2.73 -2.42 -8.24
N PRO A 343 -3.51 -3.32 -8.85
CA PRO A 343 -3.77 -4.62 -8.26
C PRO A 343 -2.50 -5.47 -8.22
N VAL A 344 -2.41 -6.35 -7.23
CA VAL A 344 -1.39 -7.41 -7.13
C VAL A 344 -1.88 -8.72 -7.74
N SER A 345 -3.19 -8.88 -7.88
CA SER A 345 -3.84 -10.06 -8.43
C SER A 345 -3.75 -10.07 -9.96
N LYS A 346 -3.20 -11.15 -10.53
CA LYS A 346 -3.11 -11.35 -11.99
C LYS A 346 -4.49 -11.35 -12.64
N SER A 347 -5.51 -11.94 -12.00
CA SER A 347 -6.89 -11.97 -12.55
C SER A 347 -7.47 -10.58 -12.71
N VAL A 348 -7.23 -9.68 -11.75
CA VAL A 348 -7.71 -8.29 -11.82
C VAL A 348 -6.93 -7.49 -12.87
N ILE A 349 -5.61 -7.68 -12.96
CA ILE A 349 -4.76 -7.04 -13.98
C ILE A 349 -5.21 -7.45 -15.40
N GLU A 350 -5.65 -8.68 -15.58
CA GLU A 350 -6.13 -9.20 -16.87
C GLU A 350 -7.58 -8.83 -17.17
N SER A 351 -8.33 -8.26 -16.22
CA SER A 351 -9.73 -7.89 -16.40
C SER A 351 -9.93 -6.74 -17.40
N ASP A 352 -11.09 -6.72 -18.06
CA ASP A 352 -11.45 -5.64 -18.99
C ASP A 352 -11.62 -4.29 -18.26
N SER A 353 -12.08 -4.30 -17.01
CA SER A 353 -12.23 -3.13 -16.16
C SER A 353 -10.87 -2.46 -15.94
N PHE A 354 -9.84 -3.23 -15.58
CA PHE A 354 -8.49 -2.69 -15.39
C PHE A 354 -7.87 -2.18 -16.69
N LYS A 355 -7.93 -2.96 -17.77
CA LYS A 355 -7.36 -2.61 -19.09
C LYS A 355 -8.00 -1.37 -19.73
N SER A 356 -9.25 -1.06 -19.39
CA SER A 356 -9.95 0.13 -19.88
C SER A 356 -9.70 1.40 -19.05
N ASN A 357 -9.02 1.29 -17.91
CA ASN A 357 -8.71 2.43 -17.05
C ASN A 357 -7.46 3.17 -17.55
N GLU A 358 -7.66 4.22 -18.38
CA GLU A 358 -6.57 4.99 -18.98
C GLU A 358 -5.63 5.65 -17.95
N ILE A 359 -6.13 6.00 -16.76
CA ILE A 359 -5.30 6.57 -15.68
C ILE A 359 -4.38 5.50 -15.11
N MET A 360 -4.93 4.30 -14.86
CA MET A 360 -4.12 3.19 -14.35
C MET A 360 -3.08 2.70 -15.35
N ALA A 361 -3.38 2.79 -16.66
CA ALA A 361 -2.40 2.46 -17.70
C ALA A 361 -1.10 3.25 -17.55
N GLY A 362 -1.17 4.55 -17.27
CA GLY A 362 0.02 5.39 -17.06
C GLY A 362 0.84 4.98 -15.83
N PHE A 363 0.19 4.56 -14.74
CA PHE A 363 0.90 4.03 -13.57
C PHE A 363 1.55 2.66 -13.85
N VAL A 364 0.87 1.78 -14.60
CA VAL A 364 1.42 0.47 -14.98
C VAL A 364 2.64 0.64 -15.88
N GLU A 365 2.57 1.52 -16.88
CA GLU A 365 3.72 1.83 -17.73
C GLU A 365 4.90 2.39 -16.92
N GLN A 366 4.63 3.25 -15.92
CA GLN A 366 5.69 3.74 -15.03
C GLN A 366 6.25 2.62 -14.16
N ALA A 367 5.41 1.71 -13.68
CA ALA A 367 5.81 0.60 -12.81
C ALA A 367 6.75 -0.39 -13.50
N GLU A 368 6.72 -0.48 -14.84
CA GLU A 368 7.68 -1.30 -15.60
C GLU A 368 9.15 -0.86 -15.38
N PHE A 369 9.36 0.41 -15.05
CA PHE A 369 10.68 0.97 -14.76
C PHE A 369 10.95 1.10 -13.26
N ALA A 370 9.95 0.94 -12.41
CA ALA A 370 10.07 1.17 -10.97
C ALA A 370 11.03 0.17 -10.30
N THR A 371 11.61 0.61 -9.19
CA THR A 371 12.48 -0.22 -8.36
C THR A 371 11.69 -0.59 -7.10
N PRO A 372 11.60 -1.87 -6.73
CA PRO A 372 10.98 -2.26 -5.47
C PRO A 372 11.61 -1.48 -4.30
N THR A 373 10.78 -0.97 -3.40
CA THR A 373 11.28 -0.37 -2.17
C THR A 373 12.10 -1.41 -1.42
N PRO A 374 13.33 -1.09 -0.95
CA PRO A 374 14.18 -2.06 -0.29
C PRO A 374 13.48 -2.72 0.89
N ASN A 375 13.40 -4.05 0.90
CA ASN A 375 12.82 -4.81 2.01
C ASN A 375 13.95 -5.32 2.95
N VAL A 376 14.61 -4.38 3.61
CA VAL A 376 15.67 -4.62 4.58
C VAL A 376 15.52 -3.67 5.76
N LYS A 377 16.02 -4.05 6.94
CA LYS A 377 15.86 -3.21 8.17
C LYS A 377 16.46 -1.81 8.02
N GLU A 378 17.47 -1.67 7.17
CA GLU A 378 18.20 -0.43 6.89
C GLU A 378 17.37 0.54 6.03
N VAL A 379 16.24 0.12 5.44
CA VAL A 379 15.40 0.98 4.60
C VAL A 379 14.92 2.23 5.34
N SER A 380 14.61 2.11 6.63
CA SER A 380 14.15 3.24 7.45
C SER A 380 15.19 4.35 7.57
N TYR A 381 16.47 4.05 7.37
CA TYR A 381 17.55 5.01 7.50
C TYR A 381 17.77 5.88 6.24
N MET A 382 17.07 5.61 5.14
CA MET A 382 17.22 6.41 3.92
C MET A 382 16.33 7.65 3.86
N TRP A 383 15.18 7.63 4.56
CA TRP A 383 14.12 8.63 4.39
C TRP A 383 14.56 10.03 4.83
N ASP A 384 14.93 10.18 6.08
CA ASP A 384 15.36 11.46 6.65
C ASP A 384 16.67 11.98 6.04
N PRO A 385 17.74 11.17 5.93
CA PRO A 385 18.97 11.62 5.25
C PRO A 385 18.73 12.05 3.81
N GLY A 386 17.93 11.28 3.04
CA GLY A 386 17.58 11.63 1.66
C GLY A 386 16.84 12.96 1.56
N ALA A 387 15.77 13.13 2.34
CA ALA A 387 14.99 14.37 2.37
C ALA A 387 15.81 15.58 2.83
N ASN A 388 16.62 15.42 3.89
CA ASN A 388 17.49 16.49 4.41
C ASN A 388 18.57 16.89 3.40
N GLY A 389 19.19 15.92 2.72
CA GLY A 389 20.18 16.17 1.67
C GLY A 389 19.60 16.94 0.49
N ILE A 390 18.44 16.51 -0.03
CA ILE A 390 17.69 17.22 -1.08
C ILE A 390 17.41 18.66 -0.64
N LYS A 391 16.80 18.83 0.52
CA LYS A 391 16.45 20.14 1.06
C LYS A 391 17.67 21.06 1.20
N ALA A 392 18.82 20.55 1.63
CA ALA A 392 20.05 21.33 1.75
C ALA A 392 20.54 21.84 0.38
N VAL A 393 20.45 20.99 -0.66
CA VAL A 393 20.82 21.36 -2.04
C VAL A 393 19.87 22.42 -2.61
N LEU A 394 18.56 22.21 -2.48
CA LEU A 394 17.55 23.13 -3.00
C LEU A 394 17.65 24.52 -2.35
N GLN A 395 17.99 24.57 -1.06
CA GLN A 395 18.18 25.82 -0.32
C GLN A 395 19.56 26.46 -0.53
N GLY A 396 20.43 25.86 -1.35
CA GLY A 396 21.79 26.35 -1.58
C GLY A 396 22.71 26.26 -0.36
N LYS A 397 22.38 25.43 0.64
CA LYS A 397 23.18 25.22 1.86
C LYS A 397 24.28 24.17 1.67
N SER A 398 24.19 23.37 0.64
CA SER A 398 25.14 22.32 0.30
C SER A 398 25.22 22.18 -1.21
N THR A 399 26.41 21.81 -1.72
CA THR A 399 26.52 21.37 -3.12
C THR A 399 25.88 19.98 -3.29
N PRO A 400 25.53 19.55 -4.51
CA PRO A 400 25.05 18.19 -4.76
C PRO A 400 26.03 17.11 -4.27
N GLU A 401 27.36 17.32 -4.43
CA GLU A 401 28.41 16.41 -3.99
C GLU A 401 28.47 16.29 -2.48
N GLU A 402 28.45 17.43 -1.77
CA GLU A 402 28.47 17.48 -0.30
C GLU A 402 27.21 16.81 0.28
N ALA A 403 26.05 17.09 -0.31
CA ALA A 403 24.78 16.50 0.12
C ALA A 403 24.75 14.98 -0.11
N ALA A 404 25.20 14.50 -1.28
CA ALA A 404 25.28 13.09 -1.59
C ALA A 404 26.20 12.34 -0.60
N ALA A 405 27.38 12.90 -0.31
CA ALA A 405 28.30 12.34 0.68
C ALA A 405 27.69 12.33 2.09
N LYS A 406 26.98 13.39 2.47
CA LYS A 406 26.32 13.49 3.78
C LYS A 406 25.16 12.50 3.92
N ILE A 407 24.32 12.32 2.89
CA ILE A 407 23.25 11.31 2.89
C ILE A 407 23.83 9.94 3.23
N VAL A 408 24.89 9.52 2.54
CA VAL A 408 25.55 8.22 2.79
C VAL A 408 26.10 8.13 4.20
N GLN A 409 26.75 9.20 4.69
CA GLN A 409 27.32 9.22 6.04
C GLN A 409 26.21 9.11 7.10
N ASP A 410 25.13 9.91 6.97
CA ASP A 410 24.04 9.93 7.93
C ASP A 410 23.28 8.58 7.95
N MET A 411 23.18 7.89 6.81
CA MET A 411 22.64 6.51 6.75
C MET A 411 23.55 5.53 7.49
N LYS A 412 24.86 5.60 7.24
CA LYS A 412 25.85 4.70 7.89
C LYS A 412 25.93 4.91 9.41
N ASP A 413 25.75 6.14 9.87
CA ASP A 413 25.78 6.47 11.30
C ASP A 413 24.56 5.87 12.05
N GLN A 414 23.49 5.47 11.34
CA GLN A 414 22.30 4.85 11.89
C GLN A 414 22.31 3.30 11.81
N MET A 415 23.20 2.73 10.98
CA MET A 415 23.37 1.28 10.81
C MET A 415 24.16 0.64 11.94
#